data_2cf3f87a9f86f871719f8ac3847ba102
#
_entry.id   2cf3f87a9f86f871719f8ac3847ba102
#
_cell.length_a   1.000
_cell.length_b   1.000
_cell.length_c   1.000
_cell.angle_alpha   90.00
_cell.angle_beta   90.00
_cell.angle_gamma   90.00
#
_symmetry.space_group_name_H-M   'P 1'
#
loop_
_entity.id
_entity.type
_entity.pdbx_description
1 polymer ?
#
loop_
_entity_poly.entity_id
_entity_poly.type
_entity_poly.pdbx_seq_one_letter_code
_entity_poly.pdbx_strand_id
1 'polypeptide(L)'
;MYFREIYIDIDQDYDTFDTSKTAQFIRKNVELYNKQPISNREYFNTIEKIEIRKSSSGHVHLKVYLESQVGFISMMQIRALLHDDVYRLAIDLRRSFIQGEQETNRIFSSKWKNGEEFHAGEWREWK
;
A
#
# COMPACT_ATOMS: atom_id res chain seq x y z
N MET A 1 -6.94 13.21 10.00
CA MET A 1 -6.62 11.77 10.21
C MET A 1 -5.18 11.49 9.83
N TYR A 2 -4.48 10.71 10.64
CA TYR A 2 -3.08 10.38 10.43
C TYR A 2 -2.90 8.88 10.25
N PHE A 3 -1.91 8.49 9.41
CA PHE A 3 -1.67 7.10 9.03
C PHE A 3 -0.20 6.76 9.26
N ARG A 4 0.06 5.65 9.91
CA ARG A 4 1.40 5.09 10.07
C ARG A 4 1.57 3.79 9.29
N GLU A 5 0.46 3.07 9.09
CA GLU A 5 0.40 1.87 8.24
C GLU A 5 -0.36 2.21 6.98
N ILE A 6 0.20 1.87 5.83
CA ILE A 6 -0.40 2.16 4.53
C ILE A 6 -0.57 0.85 3.78
N TYR A 7 -1.78 0.62 3.28
CA TYR A 7 -2.13 -0.60 2.57
C TYR A 7 -2.19 -0.36 1.06
N ILE A 8 -1.56 -1.26 0.32
CA ILE A 8 -1.40 -1.18 -1.13
C ILE A 8 -1.94 -2.46 -1.75
N ASP A 9 -2.77 -2.32 -2.78
CA ASP A 9 -3.33 -3.42 -3.53
C ASP A 9 -2.78 -3.37 -4.95
N ILE A 10 -2.03 -4.40 -5.34
CA ILE A 10 -1.40 -4.48 -6.64
C ILE A 10 -2.08 -5.59 -7.45
N ASP A 11 -2.63 -5.23 -8.60
CA ASP A 11 -3.33 -6.15 -9.49
C ASP A 11 -2.33 -6.95 -10.34
N GLN A 12 -1.54 -7.77 -9.66
CA GLN A 12 -0.58 -8.69 -10.29
C GLN A 12 -0.56 -10.00 -9.54
N ASP A 13 -0.20 -11.09 -10.22
CA ASP A 13 -0.10 -12.41 -9.64
C ASP A 13 0.97 -12.44 -8.53
N TYR A 14 0.57 -12.90 -7.35
CA TYR A 14 1.46 -12.99 -6.20
C TYR A 14 2.65 -13.91 -6.46
N ASP A 15 2.41 -15.07 -7.12
CA ASP A 15 3.44 -16.09 -7.24
C ASP A 15 4.61 -15.67 -8.14
N THR A 16 4.40 -14.70 -9.04
CA THR A 16 5.43 -14.18 -9.95
C THR A 16 5.85 -12.75 -9.62
N PHE A 17 5.25 -12.15 -8.60
CA PHE A 17 5.42 -10.73 -8.32
C PHE A 17 6.86 -10.35 -7.95
N ASP A 18 7.52 -11.18 -7.12
CA ASP A 18 8.81 -10.82 -6.51
C ASP A 18 9.92 -10.57 -7.55
N THR A 19 9.84 -11.19 -8.71
CA THR A 19 10.78 -11.01 -9.82
C THR A 19 10.26 -10.05 -10.90
N SER A 20 9.10 -9.46 -10.70
CA SER A 20 8.47 -8.58 -11.68
C SER A 20 9.17 -7.22 -11.77
N LYS A 21 8.94 -6.52 -12.88
CA LYS A 21 9.40 -5.14 -13.04
C LYS A 21 8.75 -4.22 -12.01
N THR A 22 7.49 -4.44 -11.70
CA THR A 22 6.76 -3.65 -10.69
C THR A 22 7.43 -3.77 -9.32
N ALA A 23 7.78 -4.99 -8.90
CA ALA A 23 8.49 -5.20 -7.64
C ALA A 23 9.84 -4.44 -7.61
N GLN A 24 10.57 -4.47 -8.71
CA GLN A 24 11.85 -3.75 -8.83
C GLN A 24 11.65 -2.24 -8.72
N PHE A 25 10.63 -1.69 -9.40
CA PHE A 25 10.32 -0.27 -9.32
C PHE A 25 9.90 0.14 -7.91
N ILE A 26 9.09 -0.68 -7.24
CA ILE A 26 8.69 -0.39 -5.86
C ILE A 26 9.91 -0.33 -4.94
N ARG A 27 10.82 -1.31 -5.03
CA ARG A 27 12.05 -1.32 -4.23
C ARG A 27 12.90 -0.07 -4.47
N LYS A 28 13.03 0.32 -5.73
CA LYS A 28 13.75 1.54 -6.10
C LYS A 28 13.06 2.80 -5.56
N ASN A 29 11.75 2.87 -5.66
CA ASN A 29 10.97 4.00 -5.17
C ASN A 29 11.07 4.13 -3.65
N VAL A 30 11.06 3.02 -2.92
CA VAL A 30 11.29 3.02 -1.46
C VAL A 30 12.68 3.56 -1.14
N GLU A 31 13.70 3.10 -1.85
CA GLU A 31 15.06 3.57 -1.65
C GLU A 31 15.18 5.07 -1.90
N LEU A 32 14.62 5.56 -3.01
CA LEU A 32 14.64 6.99 -3.34
C LEU A 32 13.87 7.82 -2.31
N TYR A 33 12.71 7.34 -1.88
CA TYR A 33 11.93 8.01 -0.84
C TYR A 33 12.74 8.16 0.45
N ASN A 34 13.41 7.10 0.88
CA ASN A 34 14.18 7.09 2.12
C ASN A 34 15.48 7.91 2.02
N LYS A 35 15.95 8.19 0.81
CA LYS A 35 17.17 8.98 0.57
C LYS A 35 16.91 10.45 0.26
N GLN A 36 15.70 10.93 0.37
CA GLN A 36 15.40 12.34 0.11
C GLN A 36 16.24 13.25 1.02
N PRO A 37 16.78 14.37 0.50
CA PRO A 37 17.55 15.31 1.31
C PRO A 37 16.70 15.87 2.46
N ILE A 38 17.31 16.05 3.62
CA ILE A 38 16.63 16.58 4.82
C ILE A 38 15.95 17.92 4.54
N SER A 39 16.53 18.76 3.69
CA SER A 39 15.96 20.07 3.33
C SER A 39 14.61 19.94 2.60
N ASN A 40 14.34 18.81 1.96
CA ASN A 40 13.08 18.52 1.28
C ASN A 40 12.11 17.72 2.15
N ARG A 41 12.51 17.47 3.40
CA ARG A 41 11.80 16.61 4.35
C ARG A 41 11.37 17.45 5.55
N GLU A 42 10.66 18.51 5.28
CA GLU A 42 10.07 19.33 6.34
C GLU A 42 9.22 18.47 7.27
N TYR A 43 8.62 17.43 6.70
CA TYR A 43 7.90 16.37 7.43
C TYR A 43 8.59 15.06 7.14
N PHE A 44 9.81 14.93 7.64
CA PHE A 44 10.63 13.77 7.40
C PHE A 44 9.96 12.48 7.83
N ASN A 45 9.97 11.53 6.93
CA ASN A 45 9.49 10.19 7.21
C ASN A 45 10.30 9.17 6.43
N THR A 46 10.42 7.99 6.96
CA THR A 46 11.01 6.86 6.25
C THR A 46 10.03 5.70 6.26
N ILE A 47 10.11 4.90 5.21
CA ILE A 47 9.48 3.59 5.16
C ILE A 47 10.41 2.65 5.91
N GLU A 48 9.97 2.18 7.08
CA GLU A 48 10.77 1.31 7.96
C GLU A 48 10.80 -0.13 7.45
N LYS A 49 9.65 -0.63 7.03
CA LYS A 49 9.54 -1.99 6.49
C LYS A 49 8.28 -2.11 5.65
N ILE A 50 8.26 -3.15 4.83
CA ILE A 50 7.10 -3.54 4.06
C ILE A 50 6.82 -5.01 4.35
N GLU A 51 5.55 -5.33 4.54
CA GLU A 51 5.07 -6.71 4.58
C GLU A 51 4.25 -7.00 3.33
N ILE A 52 4.28 -8.25 2.91
CA ILE A 52 3.57 -8.73 1.73
C ILE A 52 2.69 -9.91 2.11
N ARG A 53 1.55 -10.02 1.44
CA ARG A 53 0.71 -11.21 1.50
C ARG A 53 0.02 -11.44 0.15
N LYS A 54 -0.40 -12.67 -0.05
CA LYS A 54 -1.28 -13.03 -1.17
C LYS A 54 -2.70 -12.59 -0.83
N SER A 55 -3.34 -11.84 -1.72
CA SER A 55 -4.73 -11.43 -1.51
C SER A 55 -5.67 -12.62 -1.68
N SER A 56 -6.92 -12.45 -1.28
CA SER A 56 -7.97 -13.47 -1.47
C SER A 56 -8.22 -13.78 -2.94
N SER A 57 -7.79 -12.92 -3.86
CA SER A 57 -7.88 -13.12 -5.32
C SER A 57 -6.61 -13.67 -5.95
N GLY A 58 -5.56 -13.92 -5.16
CA GLY A 58 -4.27 -14.35 -5.68
C GLY A 58 -3.34 -13.23 -6.12
N HIS A 59 -3.71 -11.98 -5.88
CA HIS A 59 -2.90 -10.82 -6.19
C HIS A 59 -2.01 -10.42 -5.01
N VAL A 60 -1.46 -9.21 -5.03
CA VAL A 60 -0.49 -8.77 -4.04
C VAL A 60 -1.08 -7.69 -3.13
N HIS A 61 -0.98 -7.90 -1.83
CA HIS A 61 -1.18 -6.84 -0.84
C HIS A 61 0.17 -6.47 -0.23
N LEU A 62 0.43 -5.18 -0.11
CA LEU A 62 1.56 -4.67 0.65
C LEU A 62 1.05 -3.87 1.84
N LYS A 63 1.79 -3.96 2.93
CA LYS A 63 1.56 -3.16 4.13
C LYS A 63 2.85 -2.42 4.45
N VAL A 64 2.78 -1.11 4.36
CA VAL A 64 3.92 -0.22 4.50
C VAL A 64 3.90 0.39 5.89
N TYR A 65 5.00 0.25 6.63
CA TYR A 65 5.16 0.84 7.95
C TYR A 65 6.05 2.06 7.87
N LEU A 66 5.54 3.18 8.35
CA LEU A 66 6.27 4.45 8.37
C LEU A 66 6.88 4.70 9.74
N GLU A 67 7.99 5.41 9.78
CA GLU A 67 8.61 5.86 11.02
C GLU A 67 7.67 6.78 11.82
N SER A 68 6.98 7.69 11.12
CA SER A 68 6.05 8.65 11.71
C SER A 68 4.73 8.65 10.96
N GLN A 69 3.68 9.15 11.59
CA GLN A 69 2.37 9.30 10.96
C GLN A 69 2.40 10.38 9.88
N VAL A 70 1.60 10.17 8.84
CA VAL A 70 1.40 11.14 7.75
C VAL A 70 -0.09 11.46 7.61
N GLY A 71 -0.37 12.63 7.05
CA GLY A 71 -1.73 13.01 6.72
C GLY A 71 -2.25 12.28 5.48
N PHE A 72 -3.51 12.56 5.13
CA PHE A 72 -4.21 11.88 4.04
C PHE A 72 -3.50 12.04 2.70
N ILE A 73 -3.10 13.26 2.33
CA ILE A 73 -2.46 13.52 1.03
C ILE A 73 -1.14 12.76 0.90
N SER A 74 -0.31 12.80 1.95
CA SER A 74 0.96 12.06 1.95
C SER A 74 0.74 10.56 1.87
N MET A 75 -0.27 10.04 2.56
CA MET A 75 -0.64 8.62 2.47
C MET A 75 -1.02 8.25 1.03
N MET A 76 -1.84 9.07 0.36
CA MET A 76 -2.23 8.82 -1.02
C MET A 76 -1.02 8.90 -1.97
N GLN A 77 -0.09 9.83 -1.74
CA GLN A 77 1.13 9.95 -2.52
C GLN A 77 2.02 8.70 -2.39
N ILE A 78 2.17 8.19 -1.18
CA ILE A 78 2.95 6.96 -0.95
C ILE A 78 2.29 5.77 -1.65
N ARG A 79 0.98 5.65 -1.58
CA ARG A 79 0.24 4.59 -2.28
C ARG A 79 0.48 4.66 -3.80
N ALA A 80 0.41 5.85 -4.38
CA ALA A 80 0.68 6.04 -5.81
C ALA A 80 2.13 5.71 -6.16
N LEU A 81 3.08 6.15 -5.34
CA LEU A 81 4.50 5.88 -5.54
C LEU A 81 4.82 4.38 -5.52
N LEU A 82 4.08 3.61 -4.76
CA LEU A 82 4.28 2.16 -4.61
C LEU A 82 3.31 1.34 -5.46
N HIS A 83 2.76 1.94 -6.50
CA HIS A 83 1.96 1.25 -7.53
C HIS A 83 0.62 0.67 -7.03
N ASP A 84 -0.02 1.35 -6.08
CA ASP A 84 -1.38 0.97 -5.68
C ASP A 84 -2.33 1.03 -6.88
N ASP A 85 -3.37 0.21 -6.84
CA ASP A 85 -4.41 0.19 -7.86
C ASP A 85 -5.01 1.59 -8.05
N VAL A 86 -4.97 2.10 -9.29
CA VAL A 86 -5.41 3.46 -9.60
C VAL A 86 -6.91 3.65 -9.34
N TYR A 87 -7.72 2.63 -9.55
CA TYR A 87 -9.16 2.70 -9.28
C TYR A 87 -9.41 2.80 -7.78
N ARG A 88 -8.66 2.05 -6.98
CA ARG A 88 -8.73 2.10 -5.52
C ARG A 88 -8.33 3.49 -5.00
N LEU A 89 -7.28 4.08 -5.57
CA LEU A 89 -6.87 5.44 -5.24
C LEU A 89 -7.98 6.46 -5.55
N ALA A 90 -8.57 6.38 -6.73
CA ALA A 90 -9.65 7.28 -7.14
C ALA A 90 -10.89 7.14 -6.25
N ILE A 91 -11.27 5.91 -5.93
CA ILE A 91 -12.40 5.61 -5.04
C ILE A 91 -12.15 6.17 -3.64
N ASP A 92 -10.97 5.97 -3.09
CA ASP A 92 -10.63 6.46 -1.76
C ASP A 92 -10.55 7.99 -1.70
N LEU A 93 -10.05 8.62 -2.75
CA LEU A 93 -10.06 10.08 -2.84
C LEU A 93 -11.50 10.61 -2.77
N ARG A 94 -12.40 10.04 -3.55
CA ARG A 94 -13.81 10.43 -3.52
C ARG A 94 -14.44 10.12 -2.16
N ARG A 95 -14.14 8.95 -1.59
CA ARG A 95 -14.68 8.51 -0.30
C ARG A 95 -14.27 9.46 0.83
N SER A 96 -13.07 10.02 0.76
CA SER A 96 -12.58 10.97 1.77
C SER A 96 -13.47 12.21 1.88
N PHE A 97 -14.05 12.65 0.77
CA PHE A 97 -14.97 13.81 0.75
C PHE A 97 -16.37 13.46 1.23
N ILE A 98 -16.83 12.24 0.97
CA ILE A 98 -18.22 11.84 1.24
C ILE A 98 -18.37 11.18 2.61
N GLN A 99 -17.44 10.30 2.99
CA GLN A 99 -17.53 9.47 4.19
C GLN A 99 -16.45 9.80 5.23
N GLY A 100 -15.42 10.56 4.84
CA GLY A 100 -14.30 10.91 5.70
C GLY A 100 -13.06 10.07 5.42
N GLU A 101 -11.90 10.62 5.82
CA GLU A 101 -10.58 10.02 5.58
C GLU A 101 -10.42 8.67 6.29
N GLN A 102 -11.10 8.45 7.41
CA GLN A 102 -11.03 7.20 8.15
C GLN A 102 -11.57 5.99 7.38
N GLU A 103 -12.36 6.23 6.32
CA GLU A 103 -12.90 5.16 5.47
C GLU A 103 -11.98 4.79 4.32
N THR A 104 -10.81 5.40 4.25
CA THR A 104 -9.79 5.13 3.23
C THR A 104 -8.70 4.21 3.79
N ASN A 105 -7.74 3.81 2.94
CA ASN A 105 -6.60 3.00 3.35
C ASN A 105 -6.99 1.61 3.90
N ARG A 106 -8.00 1.00 3.33
CA ARG A 106 -8.51 -0.32 3.73
C ARG A 106 -8.29 -1.34 2.63
N ILE A 107 -7.93 -2.56 3.03
CA ILE A 107 -7.94 -3.71 2.14
C ILE A 107 -8.63 -4.89 2.83
N PHE A 108 -9.31 -5.69 2.02
CA PHE A 108 -10.07 -6.81 2.56
C PHE A 108 -9.18 -8.04 2.75
N SER A 109 -9.40 -8.74 3.86
CA SER A 109 -8.70 -10.00 4.15
C SER A 109 -9.43 -11.22 3.61
N SER A 110 -10.66 -11.07 3.14
CA SER A 110 -11.44 -12.16 2.56
C SER A 110 -12.43 -11.66 1.53
N LYS A 111 -12.91 -12.57 0.69
CA LYS A 111 -14.02 -12.32 -0.24
C LYS A 111 -14.86 -13.58 -0.41
N TRP A 112 -16.10 -13.38 -0.80
CA TRP A 112 -17.03 -14.46 -1.16
C TRP A 112 -17.13 -14.58 -2.67
N LYS A 113 -17.09 -15.81 -3.16
CA LYS A 113 -17.27 -16.11 -4.58
C LYS A 113 -17.95 -17.47 -4.71
N ASN A 114 -19.08 -17.50 -5.41
CA ASN A 114 -19.84 -18.75 -5.63
C ASN A 114 -20.22 -19.48 -4.33
N GLY A 115 -20.54 -18.71 -3.29
CA GLY A 115 -20.93 -19.28 -1.98
C GLY A 115 -19.74 -19.75 -1.14
N GLU A 116 -18.52 -19.54 -1.58
CA GLU A 116 -17.30 -19.93 -0.88
C GLU A 116 -16.49 -18.71 -0.47
N GLU A 117 -15.96 -18.71 0.75
CA GLU A 117 -15.11 -17.63 1.27
C GLU A 117 -13.65 -17.94 1.01
N PHE A 118 -12.96 -16.98 0.36
CA PHE A 118 -11.52 -17.04 0.11
C PHE A 118 -10.82 -16.02 1.00
N HIS A 119 -9.75 -16.45 1.66
CA HIS A 119 -9.00 -15.63 2.61
C HIS A 119 -7.65 -15.20 2.04
N ALA A 120 -7.19 -14.01 2.44
CA ALA A 120 -5.84 -13.57 2.18
C ALA A 120 -4.84 -14.44 2.98
N GLY A 121 -3.63 -14.54 2.46
CA GLY A 121 -2.54 -15.23 3.14
C GLY A 121 -2.00 -14.46 4.33
N GLU A 122 -1.00 -15.06 5.00
CA GLU A 122 -0.34 -14.42 6.13
C GLU A 122 0.62 -13.32 5.66
N TRP A 123 0.72 -12.26 6.47
CA TRP A 123 1.71 -11.22 6.26
C TRP A 123 3.11 -11.74 6.55
N ARG A 124 4.06 -11.43 5.68
CA ARG A 124 5.48 -11.69 5.89
C ARG A 124 6.30 -10.50 5.44
N GLU A 125 7.48 -10.32 6.02
CA GLU A 125 8.37 -9.24 5.62
C GLU A 125 8.81 -9.40 4.16
N TRP A 126 8.77 -8.31 3.42
CA TRP A 126 9.21 -8.24 2.03
C TRP A 126 10.46 -7.38 1.93
N LYS A 127 11.52 -7.97 1.39
CA LYS A 127 12.81 -7.31 1.23
C LYS A 127 13.17 -7.06 -0.21
#